data_1abc71bd17106c9a66d4aa6f61832e9c
#
_entry.id   1abc71bd17106c9a66d4aa6f61832e9c
#
_cell.length_a   1.000
_cell.length_b   1.000
_cell.length_c   1.000
_cell.angle_alpha   90.00
_cell.angle_beta   90.00
_cell.angle_gamma   90.00
#
_symmetry.space_group_name_H-M   'P 1'
#
loop_
_entity.id
_entity.type
_entity.pdbx_description
1 polymer ?
#
loop_
_entity_poly.entity_id
_entity_poly.type
_entity_poly.pdbx_seq_one_letter_code
_entity_poly.pdbx_strand_id
1 'polypeptide(L)'
;MEKILNDDSLIQTTFYFKFYLTQALKKVGMADRYHSTLQPWREMINMGLTTFAEKEEPARSDCHAWSASPNYDFLATICGIMPDAPGFEEVLVQPALGILNDAEGKMPHPKGEIKVTVKRKGKTGIEAEVTLPENVNGRFVWNGETVILKGGKQAVSLD
;
A
#
# COMPACT_ATOMS: atom_id res chain seq x y z
N MET A 1 -10.58 11.02 -12.22
CA MET A 1 -10.35 9.63 -11.73
C MET A 1 -11.61 8.99 -11.16
N GLU A 2 -12.33 9.60 -10.22
CA GLU A 2 -13.59 9.03 -9.65
C GLU A 2 -14.61 8.58 -10.71
N LYS A 3 -14.86 9.41 -11.74
CA LYS A 3 -15.77 9.03 -12.84
C LYS A 3 -15.31 7.78 -13.57
N ILE A 4 -14.00 7.62 -13.77
CA ILE A 4 -13.42 6.45 -14.45
C ILE A 4 -13.55 5.20 -13.59
N LEU A 5 -13.33 5.30 -12.29
CA LEU A 5 -13.44 4.17 -11.36
C LEU A 5 -14.86 3.62 -11.21
N ASN A 6 -15.86 4.48 -11.41
CA ASN A 6 -17.28 4.17 -11.23
C ASN A 6 -18.03 4.02 -12.58
N ASP A 7 -17.33 3.92 -13.69
CA ASP A 7 -17.92 3.77 -15.02
C ASP A 7 -17.89 2.31 -15.46
N ASP A 8 -19.00 1.62 -15.26
CA ASP A 8 -19.17 0.21 -15.61
C ASP A 8 -19.15 -0.03 -17.14
N SER A 9 -19.22 1.01 -17.96
CA SER A 9 -19.11 0.89 -19.42
C SER A 9 -17.66 0.70 -19.89
N LEU A 10 -16.68 1.01 -19.03
CA LEU A 10 -15.28 0.87 -19.34
C LEU A 10 -14.80 -0.58 -19.12
N ILE A 11 -13.95 -1.04 -20.04
CA ILE A 11 -13.27 -2.33 -19.88
C ILE A 11 -12.38 -2.26 -18.65
N GLN A 12 -12.60 -3.18 -17.71
CA GLN A 12 -11.82 -3.26 -16.49
C GLN A 12 -10.40 -3.73 -16.78
N THR A 13 -9.45 -3.20 -16.02
CA THR A 13 -8.04 -3.57 -16.14
C THR A 13 -7.80 -5.02 -15.68
N THR A 14 -6.93 -5.74 -16.38
CA THR A 14 -6.43 -7.03 -15.91
C THR A 14 -5.61 -6.90 -14.62
N PHE A 15 -5.35 -8.01 -13.91
CA PHE A 15 -4.57 -8.00 -12.67
C PHE A 15 -3.19 -7.36 -12.84
N TYR A 16 -2.52 -7.61 -13.96
CA TYR A 16 -1.25 -6.95 -14.30
C TYR A 16 -1.38 -5.42 -14.32
N PHE A 17 -2.39 -4.89 -15.00
CA PHE A 17 -2.62 -3.46 -15.09
C PHE A 17 -3.21 -2.83 -13.84
N LYS A 18 -3.81 -3.61 -12.93
CA LYS A 18 -4.26 -3.10 -11.61
C LYS A 18 -3.09 -2.56 -10.78
N PHE A 19 -1.88 -3.10 -10.94
CA PHE A 19 -0.68 -2.50 -10.36
C PHE A 19 -0.50 -1.04 -10.81
N TYR A 20 -0.58 -0.77 -12.11
CA TYR A 20 -0.44 0.59 -12.64
C TYR A 20 -1.61 1.49 -12.25
N LEU A 21 -2.82 0.95 -12.13
CA LEU A 21 -3.96 1.68 -11.60
C LEU A 21 -3.69 2.13 -10.16
N THR A 22 -3.15 1.28 -9.31
CA THR A 22 -2.77 1.63 -7.93
C THR A 22 -1.72 2.74 -7.91
N GLN A 23 -0.70 2.67 -8.78
CA GLN A 23 0.30 3.74 -8.88
C GLN A 23 -0.34 5.07 -9.35
N ALA A 24 -1.30 5.02 -10.27
CA ALA A 24 -2.04 6.20 -10.70
C ALA A 24 -2.88 6.80 -9.56
N LEU A 25 -3.58 5.95 -8.78
CA LEU A 25 -4.34 6.39 -7.60
C LEU A 25 -3.44 7.10 -6.58
N LYS A 26 -2.25 6.55 -6.31
CA LYS A 26 -1.26 7.20 -5.43
C LYS A 26 -0.86 8.58 -5.95
N LYS A 27 -0.56 8.69 -7.24
CA LYS A 27 -0.13 9.95 -7.86
C LYS A 27 -1.18 11.05 -7.80
N VAL A 28 -2.46 10.71 -7.81
CA VAL A 28 -3.56 11.69 -7.75
C VAL A 28 -4.14 11.88 -6.35
N GLY A 29 -3.46 11.36 -5.31
CA GLY A 29 -3.91 11.48 -3.92
C GLY A 29 -5.14 10.64 -3.56
N MET A 30 -5.40 9.58 -4.32
CA MET A 30 -6.56 8.69 -4.13
C MET A 30 -6.16 7.28 -3.68
N ALA A 31 -5.00 7.12 -3.03
CA ALA A 31 -4.49 5.83 -2.57
C ALA A 31 -5.46 5.08 -1.65
N ASP A 32 -6.28 5.78 -0.87
CA ASP A 32 -7.32 5.21 -0.02
C ASP A 32 -8.38 4.39 -0.81
N ARG A 33 -8.49 4.61 -2.13
CA ARG A 33 -9.37 3.83 -3.01
C ARG A 33 -8.81 2.45 -3.37
N TYR A 34 -7.57 2.15 -3.02
CA TYR A 34 -6.96 0.85 -3.29
C TYR A 34 -7.82 -0.32 -2.82
N HIS A 35 -8.46 -0.23 -1.65
CA HIS A 35 -9.34 -1.28 -1.14
C HIS A 35 -10.46 -1.67 -2.08
N SER A 36 -11.02 -0.71 -2.84
CA SER A 36 -12.09 -0.97 -3.79
C SER A 36 -11.62 -1.78 -5.00
N THR A 37 -10.34 -1.81 -5.27
CA THR A 37 -9.75 -2.55 -6.40
C THR A 37 -9.47 -4.02 -6.08
N LEU A 38 -9.58 -4.44 -4.82
CA LEU A 38 -9.19 -5.77 -4.34
C LEU A 38 -10.25 -6.87 -4.54
N GLN A 39 -11.45 -6.52 -5.01
CA GLN A 39 -12.53 -7.49 -5.14
C GLN A 39 -12.16 -8.73 -5.94
N PRO A 40 -11.49 -8.65 -7.11
CA PRO A 40 -11.12 -9.84 -7.87
C PRO A 40 -10.20 -10.83 -7.13
N TRP A 41 -9.30 -10.33 -6.28
CA TRP A 41 -8.45 -11.19 -5.44
C TRP A 41 -9.24 -11.84 -4.29
N ARG A 42 -10.27 -11.17 -3.77
CA ARG A 42 -11.19 -11.78 -2.79
C ARG A 42 -11.96 -12.94 -3.43
N GLU A 43 -12.34 -12.80 -4.68
CA GLU A 43 -12.99 -13.86 -5.44
C GLU A 43 -12.08 -15.06 -5.64
N MET A 44 -10.79 -14.89 -5.92
CA MET A 44 -9.83 -15.99 -5.94
C MET A 44 -9.83 -16.78 -4.62
N ILE A 45 -9.84 -16.08 -3.49
CA ILE A 45 -9.89 -16.71 -2.16
C ILE A 45 -11.20 -17.49 -1.99
N ASN A 46 -12.33 -16.89 -2.39
CA ASN A 46 -13.65 -17.53 -2.30
C ASN A 46 -13.75 -18.79 -3.17
N MET A 47 -13.05 -18.82 -4.31
CA MET A 47 -12.93 -20.00 -5.18
C MET A 47 -11.96 -21.06 -4.62
N GLY A 48 -11.28 -20.78 -3.51
CA GLY A 48 -10.32 -21.70 -2.90
C GLY A 48 -8.97 -21.74 -3.59
N LEU A 49 -8.62 -20.73 -4.41
CA LEU A 49 -7.29 -20.64 -5.02
C LEU A 49 -6.23 -20.40 -3.95
N THR A 50 -5.13 -21.10 -4.07
CA THR A 50 -3.94 -20.97 -3.19
C THR A 50 -2.79 -20.20 -3.86
N THR A 51 -2.99 -19.82 -5.12
CA THR A 51 -2.07 -19.06 -5.96
C THR A 51 -2.83 -17.95 -6.68
N PHE A 52 -2.14 -17.12 -7.45
CA PHE A 52 -2.72 -15.99 -8.17
C PHE A 52 -3.07 -16.38 -9.60
N ALA A 53 -4.34 -16.28 -9.96
CA ALA A 53 -4.79 -16.50 -11.33
C ALA A 53 -4.25 -15.43 -12.29
N GLU A 54 -4.07 -15.78 -13.56
CA GLU A 54 -3.61 -14.87 -14.62
C GLU A 54 -4.57 -13.70 -14.84
N LYS A 55 -5.86 -13.99 -14.81
CA LYS A 55 -6.98 -13.06 -15.03
C LYS A 55 -8.25 -13.60 -14.36
N GLU A 56 -9.30 -12.84 -14.38
CA GLU A 56 -10.63 -13.30 -14.00
C GLU A 56 -11.08 -14.47 -14.87
N GLU A 57 -11.94 -15.33 -14.31
CA GLU A 57 -12.43 -16.53 -15.00
C GLU A 57 -13.12 -16.20 -16.36
N PRO A 58 -12.94 -17.05 -17.39
CA PRO A 58 -12.12 -18.26 -17.42
C PRO A 58 -10.61 -17.94 -17.54
N ALA A 59 -9.84 -18.39 -16.56
CA ALA A 59 -8.39 -18.23 -16.55
C ALA A 59 -7.69 -19.38 -17.27
N ARG A 60 -6.54 -19.10 -17.90
CA ARG A 60 -5.68 -20.11 -18.50
C ARG A 60 -4.75 -20.77 -17.49
N SER A 61 -4.48 -20.05 -16.40
CA SER A 61 -3.53 -20.45 -15.38
C SER A 61 -3.87 -19.81 -14.05
N ASP A 62 -3.80 -20.59 -12.98
CA ASP A 62 -4.00 -20.16 -11.60
C ASP A 62 -2.68 -19.82 -10.88
N CYS A 63 -1.57 -19.77 -11.62
CA CYS A 63 -0.24 -19.49 -11.06
C CYS A 63 0.50 -18.44 -11.90
N HIS A 64 0.19 -17.17 -11.68
CA HIS A 64 0.78 -16.05 -12.41
C HIS A 64 1.32 -14.98 -11.45
N ALA A 65 2.64 -14.79 -11.45
CA ALA A 65 3.34 -13.88 -10.56
C ALA A 65 2.91 -12.42 -10.71
N TRP A 66 2.57 -11.96 -11.91
CA TRP A 66 2.14 -10.57 -12.11
C TRP A 66 0.82 -10.20 -11.43
N SER A 67 0.03 -11.20 -11.04
CA SER A 67 -1.21 -10.98 -10.29
C SER A 67 -0.97 -10.86 -8.78
N ALA A 68 0.26 -11.01 -8.31
CA ALA A 68 0.63 -10.95 -6.90
C ALA A 68 0.90 -9.52 -6.38
N SER A 69 0.55 -8.49 -7.15
CA SER A 69 0.76 -7.08 -6.77
C SER A 69 0.19 -6.69 -5.39
N PRO A 70 -0.90 -7.29 -4.87
CA PRO A 70 -1.36 -6.97 -3.51
C PRO A 70 -0.31 -7.24 -2.43
N ASN A 71 0.57 -8.24 -2.59
CA ASN A 71 1.64 -8.51 -1.63
C ASN A 71 2.62 -7.33 -1.50
N TYR A 72 2.88 -6.63 -2.60
CA TYR A 72 3.65 -5.40 -2.61
C TYR A 72 2.84 -4.23 -2.04
N ASP A 73 1.60 -4.07 -2.50
CA ASP A 73 0.78 -2.90 -2.18
C ASP A 73 0.31 -2.88 -0.72
N PHE A 74 0.19 -4.02 -0.04
CA PHE A 74 -0.08 -4.04 1.41
C PHE A 74 1.01 -3.33 2.21
N LEU A 75 2.26 -3.44 1.81
CA LEU A 75 3.36 -2.72 2.44
C LEU A 75 3.54 -1.32 1.84
N ALA A 76 3.56 -1.20 0.51
CA ALA A 76 3.91 0.04 -0.17
C ALA A 76 2.75 1.05 -0.29
N THR A 77 1.50 0.60 -0.19
CA THR A 77 0.32 1.45 -0.30
C THR A 77 -0.43 1.54 1.03
N ILE A 78 -0.83 0.42 1.64
CA ILE A 78 -1.58 0.47 2.90
C ILE A 78 -0.70 0.93 4.06
N CYS A 79 0.45 0.28 4.30
CA CYS A 79 1.43 0.73 5.30
C CYS A 79 2.24 1.95 4.84
N GLY A 80 2.28 2.20 3.53
CA GLY A 80 2.91 3.36 2.92
C GLY A 80 4.43 3.34 2.91
N ILE A 81 5.07 2.17 3.07
CA ILE A 81 6.53 2.06 3.15
C ILE A 81 7.12 2.03 1.75
N MET A 82 7.85 3.08 1.37
CA MET A 82 8.43 3.23 0.03
C MET A 82 9.84 3.83 0.09
N PRO A 83 10.69 3.55 -0.93
CA PRO A 83 11.90 4.32 -1.12
C PRO A 83 11.60 5.80 -1.37
N ASP A 84 12.34 6.70 -0.73
CA ASP A 84 12.31 8.15 -0.95
C ASP A 84 13.60 8.64 -1.63
N ALA A 85 14.61 7.79 -1.72
CA ALA A 85 15.85 8.04 -2.46
C ALA A 85 16.33 6.78 -3.20
N PRO A 86 17.18 6.91 -4.23
CA PRO A 86 17.79 5.77 -4.92
C PRO A 86 18.47 4.82 -3.94
N GLY A 87 18.43 3.51 -4.22
CA GLY A 87 18.99 2.50 -3.34
C GLY A 87 18.28 2.31 -2.00
N PHE A 88 17.12 2.95 -1.80
CA PHE A 88 16.38 2.98 -0.54
C PHE A 88 17.16 3.65 0.59
N GLU A 89 18.02 4.64 0.25
CA GLU A 89 18.82 5.37 1.24
C GLU A 89 17.97 6.17 2.22
N GLU A 90 16.78 6.62 1.78
CA GLU A 90 15.77 7.28 2.59
C GLU A 90 14.41 6.57 2.44
N VAL A 91 13.60 6.64 3.51
CA VAL A 91 12.30 5.97 3.61
C VAL A 91 11.17 7.00 3.62
N LEU A 92 10.19 6.83 2.72
CA LEU A 92 8.89 7.47 2.85
C LEU A 92 7.93 6.51 3.57
N VAL A 93 7.24 7.00 4.60
CA VAL A 93 6.08 6.33 5.20
C VAL A 93 4.86 7.21 4.97
N GLN A 94 4.01 6.81 4.02
CA GLN A 94 2.78 7.52 3.65
C GLN A 94 1.62 6.53 3.56
N PRO A 95 1.01 6.15 4.68
CA PRO A 95 -0.04 5.15 4.72
C PRO A 95 -1.33 5.62 4.03
N ALA A 96 -2.03 4.66 3.42
CA ALA A 96 -3.36 4.85 2.85
C ALA A 96 -4.30 3.81 3.43
N LEU A 97 -4.93 4.12 4.56
CA LEU A 97 -5.74 3.16 5.31
C LEU A 97 -7.09 2.85 4.67
N GLY A 98 -7.61 3.75 3.82
CA GLY A 98 -8.93 3.56 3.20
C GLY A 98 -10.01 3.30 4.24
N ILE A 99 -10.56 2.09 4.24
CA ILE A 99 -11.60 1.65 5.19
C ILE A 99 -11.05 1.05 6.49
N LEU A 100 -9.72 0.88 6.59
CA LEU A 100 -9.09 0.28 7.78
C LEU A 100 -8.96 1.29 8.91
N ASN A 101 -9.05 0.80 10.14
CA ASN A 101 -8.76 1.57 11.34
C ASN A 101 -7.28 1.56 11.71
N ASP A 102 -6.58 0.49 11.36
CA ASP A 102 -5.17 0.29 11.65
C ASP A 102 -4.51 -0.60 10.60
N ALA A 103 -3.19 -0.57 10.55
CA ALA A 103 -2.37 -1.47 9.76
C ALA A 103 -0.99 -1.65 10.41
N GLU A 104 -0.41 -2.82 10.23
CA GLU A 104 0.95 -3.12 10.64
C GLU A 104 1.69 -3.77 9.48
N GLY A 105 2.95 -3.39 9.27
CA GLY A 105 3.80 -3.98 8.24
C GLY A 105 5.28 -3.97 8.63
N LYS A 106 5.97 -4.98 8.10
CA LYS A 106 7.43 -5.12 8.19
C LYS A 106 7.97 -5.27 6.79
N MET A 107 8.94 -4.45 6.44
CA MET A 107 9.58 -4.47 5.14
C MET A 107 11.08 -4.70 5.29
N PRO A 108 11.66 -5.66 4.57
CA PRO A 108 13.12 -5.81 4.56
C PRO A 108 13.76 -4.59 3.90
N HIS A 109 14.89 -4.19 4.45
CA HIS A 109 15.71 -3.08 3.97
C HIS A 109 17.17 -3.52 3.93
N PRO A 110 18.03 -3.03 3.00
CA PRO A 110 19.44 -3.43 2.92
C PRO A 110 20.23 -3.27 4.22
N LYS A 111 19.82 -2.33 5.09
CA LYS A 111 20.48 -2.03 6.38
C LYS A 111 19.72 -2.62 7.60
N GLY A 112 18.68 -3.44 7.39
CA GLY A 112 17.90 -4.02 8.48
C GLY A 112 16.42 -4.21 8.13
N GLU A 113 15.53 -3.98 9.08
CA GLU A 113 14.07 -4.11 8.93
C GLU A 113 13.39 -2.77 9.22
N ILE A 114 12.45 -2.36 8.37
CA ILE A 114 11.53 -1.27 8.64
C ILE A 114 10.26 -1.86 9.25
N LYS A 115 9.77 -1.28 10.36
CA LYS A 115 8.48 -1.62 10.97
C LYS A 115 7.60 -0.39 11.03
N VAL A 116 6.35 -0.56 10.67
CA VAL A 116 5.34 0.50 10.71
C VAL A 116 4.08 -0.08 11.32
N THR A 117 3.58 0.56 12.36
CA THR A 117 2.25 0.35 12.92
C THR A 117 1.53 1.68 12.86
N VAL A 118 0.35 1.73 12.27
CA VAL A 118 -0.46 2.94 12.14
C VAL A 118 -1.87 2.69 12.63
N LYS A 119 -2.48 3.69 13.24
CA LYS A 119 -3.84 3.66 13.73
C LYS A 119 -4.53 5.01 13.55
N ARG A 120 -5.77 5.00 13.07
CA ARG A 120 -6.57 6.22 12.98
C ARG A 120 -6.79 6.85 14.35
N LYS A 121 -6.70 8.17 14.41
CA LYS A 121 -6.97 9.01 15.59
C LYS A 121 -8.12 9.95 15.26
N GLY A 122 -9.26 9.72 15.86
CA GLY A 122 -10.46 10.52 15.56
C GLY A 122 -10.91 10.36 14.10
N LYS A 123 -11.32 11.48 13.47
CA LYS A 123 -11.82 11.47 12.08
C LYS A 123 -10.73 11.63 11.03
N THR A 124 -9.72 12.42 11.32
CA THR A 124 -8.68 12.83 10.35
C THR A 124 -7.28 12.48 10.79
N GLY A 125 -7.04 12.31 12.07
CA GLY A 125 -5.72 12.09 12.63
C GLY A 125 -5.20 10.66 12.49
N ILE A 126 -3.91 10.50 12.80
CA ILE A 126 -3.21 9.24 12.81
C ILE A 126 -2.21 9.18 13.98
N GLU A 127 -2.10 8.01 14.56
CA GLU A 127 -0.99 7.63 15.43
C GLU A 127 -0.17 6.57 14.72
N ALA A 128 1.15 6.69 14.80
CA ALA A 128 2.05 5.73 14.21
C ALA A 128 3.23 5.42 15.13
N GLU A 129 3.68 4.18 15.07
CA GLU A 129 4.97 3.75 15.59
C GLU A 129 5.81 3.29 14.39
N VAL A 130 6.96 3.92 14.19
CA VAL A 130 7.86 3.61 13.08
C VAL A 130 9.22 3.23 13.65
N THR A 131 9.77 2.13 13.15
CA THR A 131 11.16 1.73 13.41
C THR A 131 11.91 1.69 12.09
N LEU A 132 12.98 2.46 11.98
CA LEU A 132 13.92 2.44 10.87
C LEU A 132 15.24 1.83 11.32
N PRO A 133 16.05 1.23 10.41
CA PRO A 133 17.43 0.89 10.73
C PRO A 133 18.22 2.11 11.21
N GLU A 134 19.19 1.93 12.13
CA GLU A 134 19.89 3.02 12.83
C GLU A 134 20.48 4.13 11.94
N ASN A 135 20.96 3.78 10.75
CA ASN A 135 21.57 4.73 9.81
C ASN A 135 20.67 5.02 8.60
N VAL A 136 19.36 4.95 8.79
CA VAL A 136 18.37 5.26 7.75
C VAL A 136 17.47 6.37 8.26
N ASN A 137 17.36 7.44 7.48
CA ASN A 137 16.42 8.51 7.73
C ASN A 137 15.20 8.35 6.82
N GLY A 138 14.18 9.14 7.10
CA GLY A 138 12.99 9.16 6.26
C GLY A 138 12.04 10.28 6.65
N ARG A 139 10.82 10.16 6.16
CA ARG A 139 9.72 11.06 6.53
C ARG A 139 8.41 10.29 6.60
N PHE A 140 7.57 10.70 7.54
CA PHE A 140 6.18 10.27 7.66
C PHE A 140 5.28 11.36 7.08
N VAL A 141 4.34 11.00 6.21
CA VAL A 141 3.42 11.94 5.58
C VAL A 141 1.99 11.52 5.84
N TRP A 142 1.17 12.44 6.34
CA TRP A 142 -0.27 12.25 6.55
C TRP A 142 -1.02 13.55 6.30
N ASN A 143 -2.06 13.52 5.45
CA ASN A 143 -2.90 14.68 5.11
C ASN A 143 -2.12 15.95 4.73
N GLY A 144 -0.95 15.79 4.09
CA GLY A 144 -0.08 16.91 3.68
C GLY A 144 0.90 17.37 4.76
N GLU A 145 0.75 16.92 6.00
CA GLU A 145 1.75 17.14 7.04
C GLU A 145 2.91 16.17 6.93
N THR A 146 4.11 16.63 7.29
CA THR A 146 5.34 15.84 7.20
C THR A 146 6.10 15.88 8.51
N VAL A 147 6.49 14.70 9.01
CA VAL A 147 7.36 14.51 10.16
C VAL A 147 8.65 13.84 9.71
N ILE A 148 9.80 14.40 10.06
CA ILE A 148 11.11 13.80 9.76
C ILE A 148 11.35 12.62 10.69
N LEU A 149 11.72 11.48 10.10
CA LEU A 149 12.09 10.26 10.80
C LEU A 149 13.60 10.08 10.82
N LYS A 150 14.11 9.55 11.91
CA LYS A 150 15.51 9.14 12.08
C LYS A 150 15.61 7.65 12.32
N GLY A 151 16.80 7.10 12.24
CA GLY A 151 17.06 5.72 12.66
C GLY A 151 16.56 5.42 14.08
N GLY A 152 16.17 4.18 14.33
CA GLY A 152 15.60 3.74 15.59
C GLY A 152 14.05 3.79 15.62
N LYS A 153 13.51 3.55 16.82
CA LYS A 153 12.07 3.51 17.09
C LYS A 153 11.54 4.89 17.49
N GLN A 154 10.45 5.32 16.90
CA GLN A 154 9.83 6.62 17.18
C GLN A 154 8.31 6.59 17.02
N ALA A 155 7.62 7.44 17.76
CA ALA A 155 6.18 7.65 17.68
C ALA A 155 5.87 8.93 16.90
N VAL A 156 4.81 8.89 16.10
CA VAL A 156 4.25 10.03 15.38
C VAL A 156 2.78 10.16 15.75
N SER A 157 2.31 11.38 15.97
CA SER A 157 0.88 11.67 16.17
C SER A 157 0.54 12.95 15.43
N LEU A 158 -0.42 12.86 14.50
CA LEU A 158 -0.94 13.96 13.71
C LEU A 158 -2.48 14.00 13.85
N ASP A 159 -3.09 15.18 13.74
CA ASP A 159 -4.54 15.39 13.91
C ASP A 159 -5.30 15.49 12.58
#